data_499a39a77ec3c77d7a1174981b52764b
#
_entry.id   499a39a77ec3c77d7a1174981b52764b
#
_cell.length_a   1.000
_cell.length_b   1.000
_cell.length_c   1.000
_cell.angle_alpha   90.00
_cell.angle_beta   90.00
_cell.angle_gamma   90.00
#
_symmetry.space_group_name_H-M   'P 1'
#
loop_
_entity.id
_entity.type
_entity.pdbx_description
1 polymer ?
#
loop_
_entity_poly.entity_id
_entity_poly.type
_entity_poly.pdbx_seq_one_letter_code
_entity_poly.pdbx_strand_id
1 'polypeptide(L)'
;MKKLNIKGIIFDYGGTLDTKGDHWSEVLWKTYLHFGLGVEEGGLCRATVDVVADHNAAIDVSAAPAGAFAIAGKCIHKQAFRDAYVYAERALAVNPIVKPKFHFIDILREKFILELSYLAGLPLLPTGKDDAEKQAAWKNEQDRQRAERERGCEARKNLFGVEESVDAFLNLDETQVRSLAQDMASYTNDVTNVLLQENRAVLEHLHKAHIPMVLVSNFYGNINQVLKDAGLKQYFKQVIESAVVGVRKPNPAIFALGVCALDLPASQVLVVGDTYGKDIVPAYQLGCHTLWIKGLQWEDKEYDESLPDGIIENLSEMESYVL
;
A
#
# COMPACT_ATOMS: atom_id res chain seq x y z
N MET A 1 14.42 -26.87 7.79
CA MET A 1 13.23 -26.16 8.32
C MET A 1 12.33 -27.17 9.03
N LYS A 2 11.64 -26.76 10.11
CA LYS A 2 10.67 -27.62 10.80
C LYS A 2 9.37 -27.59 9.99
N LYS A 3 8.94 -28.73 9.45
CA LYS A 3 7.67 -28.83 8.73
C LYS A 3 6.53 -28.59 9.74
N LEU A 4 5.68 -27.59 9.48
CA LEU A 4 4.54 -27.24 10.31
C LEU A 4 3.36 -28.17 9.99
N ASN A 5 2.48 -28.44 10.98
CA ASN A 5 1.27 -29.24 10.76
C ASN A 5 0.11 -28.36 10.26
N ILE A 6 0.28 -27.76 9.09
CA ILE A 6 -0.68 -26.84 8.50
C ILE A 6 -1.76 -27.62 7.73
N LYS A 7 -3.01 -27.22 7.94
CA LYS A 7 -4.20 -27.80 7.27
C LYS A 7 -5.03 -26.74 6.52
N GLY A 8 -4.78 -25.45 6.77
CA GLY A 8 -5.44 -24.36 6.08
C GLY A 8 -4.63 -23.07 6.18
N ILE A 9 -4.87 -22.15 5.27
CA ILE A 9 -4.09 -20.93 5.16
C ILE A 9 -5.02 -19.71 5.11
N ILE A 10 -4.63 -18.68 5.84
CA ILE A 10 -5.22 -17.34 5.75
C ILE A 10 -4.20 -16.42 5.11
N PHE A 11 -4.59 -15.75 4.02
CA PHE A 11 -3.78 -14.74 3.37
C PHE A 11 -4.31 -13.34 3.67
N ASP A 12 -3.41 -12.39 3.88
CA ASP A 12 -3.70 -11.00 3.58
C ASP A 12 -3.66 -10.75 2.06
N TYR A 13 -4.19 -9.60 1.64
CA TYR A 13 -4.16 -9.18 0.23
C TYR A 13 -3.08 -8.12 0.00
N GLY A 14 -3.29 -6.92 0.55
CA GLY A 14 -2.48 -5.74 0.26
C GLY A 14 -1.10 -5.79 0.91
N GLY A 15 -0.04 -5.78 0.12
CA GLY A 15 1.32 -6.00 0.61
C GLY A 15 1.76 -7.46 0.51
N THR A 16 0.82 -8.40 0.55
CA THR A 16 1.09 -9.84 0.59
C THR A 16 0.94 -10.51 -0.77
N LEU A 17 -0.24 -10.38 -1.39
CA LEU A 17 -0.51 -11.01 -2.69
C LEU A 17 -0.20 -10.10 -3.87
N ASP A 18 -0.30 -8.80 -3.69
CA ASP A 18 -0.19 -7.80 -4.74
C ASP A 18 1.15 -7.04 -4.75
N THR A 19 1.99 -7.29 -3.75
CA THR A 19 3.38 -6.84 -3.70
C THR A 19 4.31 -7.98 -3.24
N LYS A 20 5.58 -7.73 -3.01
CA LYS A 20 6.54 -8.70 -2.41
C LYS A 20 6.84 -8.31 -0.95
N GLY A 21 5.82 -8.08 -0.14
CA GLY A 21 5.97 -7.62 1.23
C GLY A 21 6.14 -6.10 1.36
N ASP A 22 6.24 -5.37 0.25
CA ASP A 22 6.35 -3.92 0.27
C ASP A 22 5.02 -3.31 0.73
N HIS A 23 5.11 -2.42 1.71
CA HIS A 23 3.98 -1.59 2.10
C HIS A 23 3.51 -0.73 0.93
N TRP A 24 2.20 -0.55 0.77
CA TRP A 24 1.62 0.18 -0.37
C TRP A 24 2.13 1.61 -0.55
N SER A 25 2.55 2.29 0.52
CA SER A 25 3.21 3.59 0.39
C SER A 25 4.51 3.52 -0.42
N GLU A 26 5.27 2.44 -0.29
CA GLU A 26 6.51 2.27 -1.03
C GLU A 26 6.25 1.98 -2.52
N VAL A 27 5.19 1.20 -2.81
CA VAL A 27 4.75 0.96 -4.19
C VAL A 27 4.32 2.25 -4.87
N LEU A 28 3.51 3.07 -4.19
CA LEU A 28 3.07 4.36 -4.74
C LEU A 28 4.23 5.36 -4.83
N TRP A 29 5.16 5.37 -3.85
CA TRP A 29 6.35 6.20 -3.95
C TRP A 29 7.19 5.88 -5.19
N LYS A 30 7.38 4.59 -5.52
CA LYS A 30 8.04 4.17 -6.76
C LYS A 30 7.31 4.70 -8.00
N THR A 31 5.98 4.78 -7.98
CA THR A 31 5.20 5.41 -9.05
C THR A 31 5.49 6.91 -9.15
N TYR A 32 5.55 7.65 -8.04
CA TYR A 32 5.93 9.07 -8.06
C TYR A 32 7.33 9.29 -8.64
N LEU A 33 8.29 8.43 -8.29
CA LEU A 33 9.64 8.46 -8.85
C LEU A 33 9.63 8.18 -10.36
N HIS A 34 8.88 7.17 -10.80
CA HIS A 34 8.75 6.81 -12.22
C HIS A 34 8.20 7.96 -13.06
N PHE A 35 7.22 8.69 -12.54
CA PHE A 35 6.66 9.88 -13.21
C PHE A 35 7.51 11.15 -13.05
N GLY A 36 8.66 11.08 -12.41
CA GLY A 36 9.56 12.22 -12.18
C GLY A 36 8.99 13.25 -11.20
N LEU A 37 7.99 12.87 -10.41
CA LEU A 37 7.37 13.74 -9.39
C LEU A 37 8.05 13.61 -8.03
N GLY A 38 8.74 12.51 -7.76
CA GLY A 38 9.47 12.27 -6.54
C GLY A 38 10.97 12.49 -6.69
N VAL A 39 11.66 12.80 -5.58
CA VAL A 39 13.11 12.84 -5.49
C VAL A 39 13.57 12.11 -4.24
N GLU A 40 14.58 11.23 -4.40
CA GLU A 40 15.23 10.55 -3.28
C GLU A 40 16.05 11.53 -2.43
N GLU A 41 16.28 11.20 -1.16
CA GLU A 41 17.07 12.03 -0.25
C GLU A 41 18.49 12.25 -0.81
N GLY A 42 18.89 13.53 -0.90
CA GLY A 42 20.18 13.93 -1.50
C GLY A 42 20.23 13.90 -3.03
N GLY A 43 19.14 13.52 -3.70
CA GLY A 43 19.01 13.51 -5.14
C GLY A 43 18.64 14.88 -5.72
N LEU A 44 19.09 15.16 -6.95
CA LEU A 44 18.58 16.28 -7.75
C LEU A 44 17.33 15.82 -8.49
N CYS A 45 16.32 16.69 -8.56
CA CYS A 45 15.16 16.47 -9.42
C CYS A 45 15.62 16.32 -10.87
N ARG A 46 15.59 15.12 -11.42
CA ARG A 46 15.98 14.85 -12.81
C ARG A 46 14.73 14.48 -13.60
N ALA A 47 14.59 15.12 -14.76
CA ALA A 47 13.56 14.80 -15.75
C ALA A 47 13.72 13.39 -16.38
N THR A 48 14.76 12.66 -16.03
CA THR A 48 15.04 11.30 -16.47
C THR A 48 15.72 10.56 -15.32
N VAL A 49 14.93 9.81 -14.56
CA VAL A 49 15.48 8.78 -13.70
C VAL A 49 15.58 7.52 -14.55
N ASP A 50 16.80 7.10 -14.87
CA ASP A 50 17.03 5.69 -15.19
C ASP A 50 16.65 4.90 -13.93
N VAL A 51 15.42 4.43 -13.90
CA VAL A 51 14.96 3.53 -12.85
C VAL A 51 15.79 2.27 -13.00
N VAL A 52 16.73 2.11 -12.08
CA VAL A 52 17.57 0.92 -12.01
C VAL A 52 16.64 -0.27 -11.99
N ALA A 53 16.72 -1.05 -13.07
CA ALA A 53 16.03 -2.32 -13.24
C ALA A 53 16.70 -3.34 -12.33
N ASP A 54 16.43 -3.27 -11.02
CA ASP A 54 16.76 -4.35 -10.10
C ASP A 54 15.44 -4.88 -9.55
N HIS A 55 15.12 -6.07 -10.03
CA HIS A 55 14.11 -7.04 -9.65
C HIS A 55 12.82 -7.20 -10.50
N ASN A 56 12.67 -6.60 -11.72
CA ASN A 56 11.59 -7.08 -12.60
C ASN A 56 11.96 -6.99 -14.09
N ALA A 57 12.46 -8.08 -14.63
CA ALA A 57 12.88 -8.22 -16.04
C ALA A 57 11.72 -8.37 -17.06
N ALA A 58 10.54 -7.83 -16.81
CA ALA A 58 9.38 -8.04 -17.69
C ALA A 58 8.60 -6.78 -18.11
N ILE A 59 8.93 -5.60 -17.60
CA ILE A 59 8.28 -4.36 -18.04
C ILE A 59 9.36 -3.44 -18.60
N ASP A 60 9.21 -3.04 -19.86
CA ASP A 60 10.03 -1.99 -20.45
C ASP A 60 9.66 -0.65 -19.81
N VAL A 61 10.36 -0.33 -18.72
CA VAL A 61 10.21 0.92 -17.93
C VAL A 61 10.88 2.12 -18.61
N SER A 62 11.43 1.96 -19.83
CA SER A 62 12.14 3.03 -20.54
C SER A 62 11.23 4.13 -21.09
N ALA A 63 9.91 3.93 -21.08
CA ALA A 63 8.93 4.90 -21.54
C ALA A 63 8.23 5.63 -20.38
N ALA A 64 9.00 6.26 -19.48
CA ALA A 64 8.38 7.26 -18.62
C ALA A 64 7.73 8.33 -19.49
N PRO A 65 6.44 8.66 -19.31
CA PRO A 65 5.83 9.72 -20.08
C PRO A 65 6.59 11.02 -19.77
N ALA A 66 7.33 11.50 -20.75
CA ALA A 66 8.17 12.71 -20.67
C ALA A 66 7.40 13.99 -20.27
N GLY A 67 6.11 13.85 -19.96
CA GLY A 67 5.18 14.94 -19.74
C GLY A 67 4.86 15.27 -18.29
N ALA A 68 4.96 14.33 -17.33
CA ALA A 68 4.44 14.58 -15.97
C ALA A 68 5.27 15.64 -15.22
N PHE A 69 6.59 15.57 -15.29
CA PHE A 69 7.46 16.60 -14.70
C PHE A 69 7.29 17.96 -15.39
N ALA A 70 7.18 17.99 -16.72
CA ALA A 70 6.98 19.23 -17.47
C ALA A 70 5.65 19.92 -17.09
N ILE A 71 4.65 19.14 -16.68
CA ILE A 71 3.34 19.65 -16.23
C ILE A 71 3.43 20.16 -14.79
N ALA A 72 4.02 19.38 -13.88
CA ALA A 72 4.09 19.72 -12.46
C ALA A 72 5.13 20.79 -12.12
N GLY A 73 6.20 20.88 -12.92
CA GLY A 73 7.29 21.87 -12.76
C GLY A 73 8.13 21.73 -11.49
N LYS A 74 7.81 20.78 -10.62
CA LYS A 74 8.45 20.56 -9.31
C LYS A 74 8.43 19.09 -8.93
N CYS A 75 9.39 18.68 -8.08
CA CYS A 75 9.43 17.39 -7.44
C CYS A 75 9.10 17.52 -5.95
N ILE A 76 8.67 16.42 -5.34
CA ILE A 76 8.39 16.32 -3.91
C ILE A 76 9.38 15.35 -3.24
N HIS A 77 9.67 15.59 -1.98
CA HIS A 77 10.40 14.66 -1.13
C HIS A 77 9.45 13.61 -0.53
N LYS A 78 10.00 12.48 -0.16
CA LYS A 78 9.26 11.32 0.39
C LYS A 78 8.37 11.69 1.58
N GLN A 79 8.77 12.66 2.42
CA GLN A 79 7.94 13.11 3.55
C GLN A 79 6.65 13.80 3.09
N ALA A 80 6.71 14.68 2.09
CA ALA A 80 5.51 15.32 1.54
C ALA A 80 4.57 14.31 0.91
N PHE A 81 5.11 13.32 0.20
CA PHE A 81 4.34 12.19 -0.29
C PHE A 81 3.67 11.40 0.86
N ARG A 82 4.41 11.10 1.94
CA ARG A 82 3.85 10.38 3.11
C ARG A 82 2.68 11.11 3.73
N ASP A 83 2.75 12.45 3.85
CA ASP A 83 1.65 13.25 4.36
C ASP A 83 0.42 13.16 3.44
N ALA A 84 0.63 13.23 2.12
CA ALA A 84 -0.43 13.06 1.12
C ALA A 84 -1.04 11.65 1.15
N TYR A 85 -0.22 10.61 1.27
CA TYR A 85 -0.66 9.22 1.41
C TYR A 85 -1.55 9.03 2.63
N VAL A 86 -1.13 9.53 3.81
CA VAL A 86 -1.95 9.45 5.04
C VAL A 86 -3.27 10.19 4.88
N TYR A 87 -3.25 11.37 4.25
CA TYR A 87 -4.47 12.10 3.93
C TYR A 87 -5.41 11.26 3.06
N ALA A 88 -4.92 10.69 1.95
CA ALA A 88 -5.72 9.93 1.01
C ALA A 88 -6.35 8.68 1.68
N GLU A 89 -5.58 7.93 2.50
CA GLU A 89 -6.08 6.80 3.27
C GLU A 89 -7.23 7.18 4.20
N ARG A 90 -7.10 8.30 4.91
CA ARG A 90 -8.15 8.81 5.81
C ARG A 90 -9.38 9.27 5.03
N ALA A 91 -9.19 9.99 3.94
CA ALA A 91 -10.28 10.45 3.09
C ALA A 91 -11.06 9.27 2.48
N LEU A 92 -10.38 8.24 1.99
CA LEU A 92 -11.01 7.02 1.47
C LEU A 92 -11.77 6.24 2.56
N ALA A 93 -11.28 6.25 3.80
CA ALA A 93 -11.90 5.52 4.90
C ALA A 93 -13.24 6.13 5.36
N VAL A 94 -13.43 7.45 5.21
CA VAL A 94 -14.61 8.16 5.76
C VAL A 94 -15.58 8.67 4.69
N ASN A 95 -15.12 8.80 3.45
CA ASN A 95 -15.99 9.23 2.35
C ASN A 95 -16.39 8.02 1.49
N PRO A 96 -17.64 7.94 1.03
CA PRO A 96 -18.16 6.81 0.23
C PRO A 96 -17.68 6.89 -1.24
N ILE A 97 -16.38 7.02 -1.43
CA ILE A 97 -15.74 7.15 -2.76
C ILE A 97 -15.70 5.77 -3.42
N VAL A 98 -15.14 4.80 -2.70
CA VAL A 98 -15.00 3.44 -3.22
C VAL A 98 -16.36 2.75 -3.23
N LYS A 99 -16.72 2.21 -4.40
CA LYS A 99 -18.00 1.50 -4.61
C LYS A 99 -17.73 0.00 -4.74
N PRO A 100 -18.71 -0.87 -4.37
CA PRO A 100 -18.52 -2.33 -4.40
C PRO A 100 -18.13 -2.91 -5.77
N LYS A 101 -18.40 -2.17 -6.85
CA LYS A 101 -18.06 -2.56 -8.24
C LYS A 101 -16.78 -1.92 -8.77
N PHE A 102 -16.07 -1.14 -7.97
CA PHE A 102 -14.80 -0.55 -8.40
C PHE A 102 -13.79 -1.65 -8.66
N HIS A 103 -13.09 -1.52 -9.78
CA HIS A 103 -11.89 -2.27 -10.10
C HIS A 103 -10.70 -1.73 -9.30
N PHE A 104 -9.61 -2.46 -9.26
CA PHE A 104 -8.44 -2.01 -8.52
C PHE A 104 -7.87 -0.68 -9.05
N ILE A 105 -7.84 -0.54 -10.38
CA ILE A 105 -7.42 0.70 -11.04
C ILE A 105 -8.29 1.92 -10.64
N ASP A 106 -9.59 1.72 -10.38
CA ASP A 106 -10.47 2.81 -9.94
C ASP A 106 -10.10 3.29 -8.55
N ILE A 107 -9.71 2.36 -7.63
CA ILE A 107 -9.24 2.73 -6.30
C ILE A 107 -7.93 3.51 -6.40
N LEU A 108 -6.98 3.02 -7.20
CA LEU A 108 -5.70 3.68 -7.42
C LEU A 108 -5.89 5.09 -7.98
N ARG A 109 -6.77 5.24 -8.97
CA ARG A 109 -7.08 6.55 -9.55
C ARG A 109 -7.63 7.53 -8.52
N GLU A 110 -8.64 7.14 -7.74
CA GLU A 110 -9.19 8.01 -6.70
C GLU A 110 -8.14 8.35 -5.62
N LYS A 111 -7.30 7.39 -5.27
CA LYS A 111 -6.21 7.60 -4.32
C LYS A 111 -5.19 8.61 -4.85
N PHE A 112 -4.74 8.47 -6.09
CA PHE A 112 -3.83 9.44 -6.71
C PHE A 112 -4.49 10.82 -6.87
N ILE A 113 -5.79 10.90 -7.19
CA ILE A 113 -6.51 12.19 -7.20
C ILE A 113 -6.42 12.87 -5.83
N LEU A 114 -6.65 12.14 -4.74
CA LEU A 114 -6.58 12.69 -3.39
C LEU A 114 -5.16 13.12 -3.02
N GLU A 115 -4.17 12.28 -3.29
CA GLU A 115 -2.76 12.58 -3.00
C GLU A 115 -2.26 13.79 -3.81
N LEU A 116 -2.51 13.80 -5.12
CA LEU A 116 -2.10 14.91 -6.00
C LEU A 116 -2.84 16.21 -5.67
N SER A 117 -4.14 16.15 -5.31
CA SER A 117 -4.89 17.32 -4.86
C SER A 117 -4.31 17.90 -3.58
N TYR A 118 -3.90 17.03 -2.62
CA TYR A 118 -3.22 17.44 -1.42
C TYR A 118 -1.89 18.15 -1.74
N LEU A 119 -1.09 17.55 -2.62
CA LEU A 119 0.22 18.07 -3.04
C LEU A 119 0.12 19.32 -3.93
N ALA A 120 -1.00 19.54 -4.60
CA ALA A 120 -1.26 20.72 -5.41
C ALA A 120 -1.95 21.87 -4.62
N GLY A 121 -2.31 21.64 -3.35
CA GLY A 121 -3.01 22.62 -2.54
C GLY A 121 -4.44 22.88 -3.00
N LEU A 122 -5.07 21.93 -3.70
CA LEU A 122 -6.46 22.01 -4.16
C LEU A 122 -7.44 21.74 -3.01
N PRO A 123 -8.76 22.05 -3.18
CA PRO A 123 -9.76 21.75 -2.16
C PRO A 123 -9.78 20.28 -1.76
N LEU A 124 -9.80 20.01 -0.45
CA LEU A 124 -9.67 18.68 0.13
C LEU A 124 -10.99 18.13 0.66
N LEU A 125 -11.14 16.81 0.64
CA LEU A 125 -12.27 16.12 1.24
C LEU A 125 -12.09 15.94 2.76
N PRO A 126 -13.21 15.84 3.51
CA PRO A 126 -13.17 15.54 4.95
C PRO A 126 -12.46 14.23 5.28
N THR A 127 -11.81 14.18 6.44
CA THR A 127 -11.08 13.01 6.92
C THR A 127 -11.65 12.38 8.21
N GLY A 128 -12.84 12.82 8.68
CA GLY A 128 -13.53 12.26 9.85
C GLY A 128 -14.87 12.90 10.18
N LYS A 129 -15.68 12.25 11.03
CA LYS A 129 -17.07 12.64 11.35
C LYS A 129 -17.21 13.87 12.27
N ASP A 130 -16.18 14.27 12.98
CA ASP A 130 -16.20 15.43 13.92
C ASP A 130 -15.52 16.64 13.30
N ASP A 131 -15.85 16.94 12.05
CA ASP A 131 -14.89 17.48 11.12
C ASP A 131 -14.70 19.00 11.10
N ALA A 132 -15.64 19.80 11.55
CA ALA A 132 -15.44 21.26 11.48
C ALA A 132 -14.31 21.74 12.41
N GLU A 133 -14.25 21.22 13.64
CA GLU A 133 -13.16 21.55 14.60
C GLU A 133 -11.85 20.86 14.24
N LYS A 134 -11.90 19.58 13.80
CA LYS A 134 -10.70 18.85 13.38
C LYS A 134 -10.16 19.33 12.04
N GLN A 135 -11.02 19.73 11.10
CA GLN A 135 -10.59 20.38 9.86
C GLN A 135 -9.94 21.74 10.14
N ALA A 136 -10.51 22.54 11.05
CA ALA A 136 -9.88 23.78 11.46
C ALA A 136 -8.57 23.54 12.20
N ALA A 137 -8.51 22.54 13.09
CA ALA A 137 -7.27 22.14 13.78
C ALA A 137 -6.24 21.58 12.82
N TRP A 138 -6.66 20.78 11.84
CA TRP A 138 -5.76 20.21 10.82
C TRP A 138 -5.25 21.26 9.84
N LYS A 139 -6.13 22.19 9.41
CA LYS A 139 -5.72 23.34 8.60
C LYS A 139 -4.75 24.23 9.37
N ASN A 140 -5.04 24.52 10.63
CA ASN A 140 -4.14 25.26 11.51
C ASN A 140 -2.79 24.55 11.70
N GLU A 141 -2.79 23.21 11.81
CA GLU A 141 -1.56 22.41 11.90
C GLU A 141 -0.79 22.43 10.58
N GLN A 142 -1.45 22.32 9.44
CA GLN A 142 -0.81 22.50 8.13
C GLN A 142 -0.21 23.90 7.96
N ASP A 143 -0.97 24.94 8.32
CA ASP A 143 -0.49 26.32 8.26
C ASP A 143 0.70 26.53 9.23
N ARG A 144 0.67 25.89 10.41
CA ARG A 144 1.79 25.90 11.36
C ARG A 144 3.01 25.16 10.81
N GLN A 145 2.84 23.95 10.30
CA GLN A 145 3.92 23.17 9.69
C GLN A 145 4.48 23.87 8.46
N ARG A 146 3.64 24.50 7.65
CA ARG A 146 4.07 25.34 6.54
C ARG A 146 4.94 26.51 7.02
N ALA A 147 4.46 27.25 8.03
CA ALA A 147 5.21 28.36 8.62
C ALA A 147 6.52 27.92 9.31
N GLU A 148 6.55 26.71 9.91
CA GLU A 148 7.75 26.13 10.50
C GLU A 148 8.76 25.69 9.40
N ARG A 149 8.28 25.11 8.30
CA ARG A 149 9.11 24.78 7.13
C ARG A 149 9.69 26.04 6.48
N GLU A 150 8.84 27.07 6.27
CA GLU A 150 9.26 28.38 5.73
C GLU A 150 10.36 29.01 6.59
N ARG A 151 10.20 29.01 7.93
CA ARG A 151 11.23 29.48 8.86
C ARG A 151 12.50 28.63 8.86
N GLY A 152 12.37 27.31 8.76
CA GLY A 152 13.50 26.38 8.67
C GLY A 152 14.30 26.55 7.39
N CYS A 153 13.64 26.84 6.27
CA CYS A 153 14.30 27.11 5.00
C CYS A 153 14.97 28.48 4.97
N GLU A 154 14.33 29.49 5.53
CA GLU A 154 14.92 30.83 5.66
C GLU A 154 16.17 30.81 6.56
N ALA A 155 16.13 30.02 7.64
CA ALA A 155 17.29 29.80 8.50
C ALA A 155 18.42 29.04 7.78
N ARG A 156 18.12 28.03 6.95
CA ARG A 156 19.11 27.31 6.13
C ARG A 156 19.65 28.15 4.98
N LYS A 157 18.80 28.93 4.31
CA LYS A 157 19.23 29.92 3.29
C LYS A 157 20.26 30.88 3.87
N ASN A 158 20.02 31.38 5.06
CA ASN A 158 20.91 32.31 5.76
C ASN A 158 22.19 31.64 6.25
N LEU A 159 22.20 30.34 6.56
CA LEU A 159 23.36 29.58 7.05
C LEU A 159 24.20 28.97 5.93
N PHE A 160 23.61 28.56 4.81
CA PHE A 160 24.29 27.76 3.79
C PHE A 160 24.23 28.36 2.38
N GLY A 161 23.52 29.46 2.17
CA GLY A 161 23.42 30.12 0.86
C GLY A 161 22.67 29.32 -0.22
N VAL A 162 21.93 28.28 0.17
CA VAL A 162 21.19 27.40 -0.72
C VAL A 162 19.74 27.86 -0.76
N GLU A 163 19.28 28.25 -1.94
CA GLU A 163 17.83 28.44 -2.20
C GLU A 163 17.15 27.08 -2.37
N GLU A 164 16.76 26.44 -1.27
CA GLU A 164 15.75 25.39 -1.34
C GLU A 164 14.39 26.06 -1.49
N SER A 165 13.73 25.86 -2.63
CA SER A 165 12.38 26.35 -2.82
C SER A 165 11.43 25.60 -1.88
N VAL A 166 10.81 26.33 -0.96
CA VAL A 166 9.96 25.83 0.13
C VAL A 166 8.59 25.34 -0.36
N ASP A 167 8.31 25.49 -1.64
CA ASP A 167 7.03 25.13 -2.20
C ASP A 167 6.90 23.62 -2.39
N ALA A 168 6.42 22.94 -1.36
CA ALA A 168 6.07 21.52 -1.38
C ALA A 168 4.81 21.21 -2.23
N PHE A 169 4.32 22.17 -3.01
CA PHE A 169 3.13 22.00 -3.81
C PHE A 169 3.48 21.81 -5.28
N LEU A 170 2.92 20.77 -5.88
CA LEU A 170 2.92 20.59 -7.32
C LEU A 170 2.07 21.70 -7.96
N ASN A 171 2.53 22.21 -9.09
CA ASN A 171 1.78 23.25 -9.83
C ASN A 171 0.79 22.58 -10.80
N LEU A 172 -0.28 22.00 -10.26
CA LEU A 172 -1.30 21.24 -11.00
C LEU A 172 -2.68 21.84 -10.76
N ASP A 173 -3.47 21.98 -11.84
CA ASP A 173 -4.91 22.22 -11.75
C ASP A 173 -5.70 20.89 -11.63
N GLU A 174 -7.02 20.99 -11.39
CA GLU A 174 -7.87 19.80 -11.23
C GLU A 174 -7.89 18.89 -12.45
N THR A 175 -7.81 19.44 -13.66
CA THR A 175 -7.81 18.67 -14.92
C THR A 175 -6.52 17.88 -15.06
N GLN A 176 -5.40 18.53 -14.76
CA GLN A 176 -4.06 17.91 -14.77
C GLN A 176 -3.94 16.83 -13.71
N VAL A 177 -4.47 17.07 -12.49
CA VAL A 177 -4.53 16.07 -11.40
C VAL A 177 -5.29 14.83 -11.87
N ARG A 178 -6.46 14.98 -12.48
CA ARG A 178 -7.26 13.84 -12.95
C ARG A 178 -6.58 13.04 -14.07
N SER A 179 -5.97 13.75 -15.03
CA SER A 179 -5.25 13.10 -16.13
C SER A 179 -4.05 12.32 -15.61
N LEU A 180 -3.22 12.98 -14.80
CA LEU A 180 -2.02 12.36 -14.22
C LEU A 180 -2.36 11.19 -13.30
N ALA A 181 -3.38 11.32 -12.47
CA ALA A 181 -3.86 10.24 -11.62
C ALA A 181 -4.31 9.01 -12.41
N GLN A 182 -4.93 9.20 -13.58
CA GLN A 182 -5.30 8.08 -14.46
C GLN A 182 -4.06 7.37 -15.01
N ASP A 183 -3.06 8.10 -15.46
CA ASP A 183 -1.82 7.52 -16.00
C ASP A 183 -1.04 6.78 -14.91
N MET A 184 -0.90 7.38 -13.73
CA MET A 184 -0.26 6.77 -12.56
C MET A 184 -1.00 5.51 -12.10
N ALA A 185 -2.33 5.54 -12.08
CA ALA A 185 -3.15 4.39 -11.72
C ALA A 185 -2.99 3.24 -12.74
N SER A 186 -2.95 3.55 -14.03
CA SER A 186 -2.74 2.54 -15.07
C SER A 186 -1.37 1.87 -14.91
N TYR A 187 -0.31 2.65 -14.79
CA TYR A 187 1.05 2.13 -14.57
C TYR A 187 1.14 1.24 -13.32
N THR A 188 0.64 1.75 -12.18
CA THR A 188 0.69 1.01 -10.91
C THR A 188 -0.11 -0.28 -10.99
N ASN A 189 -1.28 -0.25 -11.62
CA ASN A 189 -2.11 -1.44 -11.83
C ASN A 189 -1.41 -2.49 -12.70
N ASP A 190 -0.71 -2.07 -13.75
CA ASP A 190 0.02 -2.99 -14.63
C ASP A 190 1.19 -3.66 -13.90
N VAL A 191 1.97 -2.89 -13.14
CA VAL A 191 3.05 -3.41 -12.29
C VAL A 191 2.51 -4.42 -11.27
N THR A 192 1.40 -4.09 -10.60
CA THR A 192 0.76 -4.97 -9.61
C THR A 192 0.24 -6.26 -10.27
N ASN A 193 -0.33 -6.18 -11.45
CA ASN A 193 -0.85 -7.35 -12.16
C ASN A 193 0.24 -8.37 -12.51
N VAL A 194 1.46 -7.94 -12.80
CA VAL A 194 2.59 -8.85 -13.03
C VAL A 194 2.85 -9.70 -11.79
N LEU A 195 2.95 -9.06 -10.61
CA LEU A 195 3.17 -9.75 -9.34
C LEU A 195 2.01 -10.68 -8.97
N LEU A 196 0.78 -10.24 -9.22
CA LEU A 196 -0.40 -11.08 -9.00
C LEU A 196 -0.40 -12.35 -9.85
N GLN A 197 0.14 -12.32 -11.08
CA GLN A 197 0.27 -13.54 -11.90
C GLN A 197 1.34 -14.50 -11.35
N GLU A 198 2.47 -13.99 -10.83
CA GLU A 198 3.47 -14.80 -10.15
C GLU A 198 2.87 -15.50 -8.93
N ASN A 199 2.19 -14.74 -8.05
CA ASN A 199 1.59 -15.25 -6.83
C ASN A 199 0.38 -16.18 -7.09
N ARG A 200 -0.31 -15.98 -8.20
CA ARG A 200 -1.39 -16.88 -8.64
C ARG A 200 -0.91 -18.32 -8.81
N ALA A 201 0.31 -18.53 -9.33
CA ALA A 201 0.87 -19.86 -9.49
C ALA A 201 1.00 -20.61 -8.15
N VAL A 202 1.39 -19.90 -7.09
CA VAL A 202 1.46 -20.45 -5.72
C VAL A 202 0.08 -20.83 -5.22
N LEU A 203 -0.91 -19.93 -5.36
CA LEU A 203 -2.29 -20.21 -4.95
C LEU A 203 -2.89 -21.40 -5.71
N GLU A 204 -2.60 -21.52 -6.99
CA GLU A 204 -3.03 -22.65 -7.82
C GLU A 204 -2.40 -23.97 -7.35
N HIS A 205 -1.13 -23.95 -6.99
CA HIS A 205 -0.44 -25.14 -6.47
C HIS A 205 -1.02 -25.61 -5.12
N LEU A 206 -1.23 -24.67 -4.20
CA LEU A 206 -1.88 -24.95 -2.92
C LEU A 206 -3.31 -25.48 -3.11
N HIS A 207 -4.06 -24.91 -4.05
CA HIS A 207 -5.39 -25.37 -4.40
C HIS A 207 -5.39 -26.81 -4.95
N LYS A 208 -4.46 -27.15 -5.84
CA LYS A 208 -4.26 -28.53 -6.35
C LYS A 208 -3.87 -29.50 -5.24
N ALA A 209 -3.16 -29.04 -4.22
CA ALA A 209 -2.83 -29.82 -3.03
C ALA A 209 -4.00 -29.94 -2.04
N HIS A 210 -5.19 -29.43 -2.39
CA HIS A 210 -6.40 -29.44 -1.59
C HIS A 210 -6.27 -28.73 -0.24
N ILE A 211 -5.43 -27.70 -0.14
CA ILE A 211 -5.29 -26.90 1.06
C ILE A 211 -6.33 -25.76 1.02
N PRO A 212 -7.30 -25.72 1.95
CA PRO A 212 -8.29 -24.67 1.97
C PRO A 212 -7.65 -23.32 2.33
N MET A 213 -8.04 -22.28 1.58
CA MET A 213 -7.53 -20.92 1.73
C MET A 213 -8.66 -19.95 2.01
N VAL A 214 -8.42 -18.99 2.89
CA VAL A 214 -9.30 -17.87 3.23
C VAL A 214 -8.51 -16.57 3.05
N LEU A 215 -9.16 -15.52 2.57
CA LEU A 215 -8.59 -14.18 2.55
C LEU A 215 -9.13 -13.36 3.72
N VAL A 216 -8.22 -12.65 4.42
CA VAL A 216 -8.56 -11.69 5.49
C VAL A 216 -7.88 -10.37 5.20
N SER A 217 -8.61 -9.34 4.83
CA SER A 217 -8.03 -8.07 4.41
C SER A 217 -8.70 -6.85 5.02
N ASN A 218 -7.90 -5.83 5.36
CA ASN A 218 -8.39 -4.48 5.57
C ASN A 218 -8.58 -3.82 4.21
N PHE A 219 -9.82 -3.74 3.75
CA PHE A 219 -10.14 -3.21 2.43
C PHE A 219 -11.40 -2.34 2.44
N TYR A 220 -11.80 -1.79 1.29
CA TYR A 220 -12.76 -0.69 1.18
C TYR A 220 -14.20 -1.13 0.84
N GLY A 221 -14.51 -2.43 0.83
CA GLY A 221 -15.84 -2.98 0.51
C GLY A 221 -15.95 -3.57 -0.91
N ASN A 222 -14.85 -3.66 -1.65
CA ASN A 222 -14.84 -4.12 -3.04
C ASN A 222 -13.79 -5.20 -3.35
N ILE A 223 -13.15 -5.81 -2.34
CA ILE A 223 -12.10 -6.81 -2.54
C ILE A 223 -12.57 -8.01 -3.38
N ASN A 224 -13.86 -8.36 -3.29
CA ASN A 224 -14.43 -9.43 -4.11
C ASN A 224 -14.38 -9.13 -5.61
N GLN A 225 -14.57 -7.85 -6.01
CA GLN A 225 -14.42 -7.43 -7.41
C GLN A 225 -12.96 -7.48 -7.84
N VAL A 226 -12.06 -6.95 -7.00
CA VAL A 226 -10.61 -6.96 -7.25
C VAL A 226 -10.08 -8.38 -7.44
N LEU A 227 -10.44 -9.31 -6.57
CA LEU A 227 -10.04 -10.73 -6.67
C LEU A 227 -10.61 -11.40 -7.93
N LYS A 228 -11.82 -11.04 -8.33
CA LYS A 228 -12.44 -11.57 -9.56
C LYS A 228 -11.67 -11.11 -10.79
N ASP A 229 -11.32 -9.84 -10.85
CA ASP A 229 -10.59 -9.25 -11.99
C ASP A 229 -9.18 -9.85 -12.11
N ALA A 230 -8.51 -10.08 -10.97
CA ALA A 230 -7.19 -10.73 -10.91
C ALA A 230 -7.26 -12.26 -11.17
N GLY A 231 -8.46 -12.85 -11.29
CA GLY A 231 -8.63 -14.29 -11.43
C GLY A 231 -8.21 -15.09 -10.19
N LEU A 232 -8.29 -14.49 -9.00
CA LEU A 232 -7.87 -15.11 -7.74
C LEU A 232 -9.04 -15.59 -6.88
N LYS A 233 -10.25 -15.10 -7.11
CA LYS A 233 -11.42 -15.37 -6.28
C LYS A 233 -11.71 -16.86 -6.08
N GLN A 234 -11.47 -17.68 -7.10
CA GLN A 234 -11.76 -19.13 -7.06
C GLN A 234 -10.88 -19.92 -6.10
N TYR A 235 -9.74 -19.38 -5.68
CA TYR A 235 -8.82 -20.05 -4.76
C TYR A 235 -9.26 -19.95 -3.30
N PHE A 236 -10.13 -18.99 -2.97
CA PHE A 236 -10.53 -18.72 -1.60
C PHE A 236 -11.92 -19.29 -1.29
N LYS A 237 -11.97 -20.17 -0.28
CA LYS A 237 -13.22 -20.70 0.31
C LYS A 237 -14.11 -19.57 0.80
N GLN A 238 -13.50 -18.55 1.43
CA GLN A 238 -14.18 -17.36 1.94
C GLN A 238 -13.25 -16.13 1.88
N VAL A 239 -13.86 -14.95 1.73
CA VAL A 239 -13.20 -13.65 1.79
C VAL A 239 -13.80 -12.87 2.93
N ILE A 240 -12.95 -12.45 3.86
CA ILE A 240 -13.30 -11.67 5.05
C ILE A 240 -12.70 -10.28 4.88
N GLU A 241 -13.57 -9.32 4.65
CA GLU A 241 -13.20 -7.94 4.38
C GLU A 241 -13.64 -7.03 5.53
N SER A 242 -12.70 -6.23 6.06
CA SER A 242 -12.94 -5.42 7.26
C SER A 242 -14.13 -4.47 7.12
N ALA A 243 -14.33 -3.86 5.94
CA ALA A 243 -15.44 -2.95 5.67
C ALA A 243 -16.81 -3.67 5.69
N VAL A 244 -16.84 -4.99 5.45
CA VAL A 244 -18.06 -5.79 5.44
C VAL A 244 -18.37 -6.35 6.83
N VAL A 245 -17.35 -6.89 7.53
CA VAL A 245 -17.55 -7.54 8.82
C VAL A 245 -17.51 -6.59 10.01
N GLY A 246 -17.14 -5.31 9.79
CA GLY A 246 -17.06 -4.29 10.86
C GLY A 246 -15.90 -4.46 11.85
N VAL A 247 -14.99 -5.42 11.60
CA VAL A 247 -13.78 -5.66 12.39
C VAL A 247 -12.58 -5.57 11.47
N ARG A 248 -11.51 -4.92 11.95
CA ARG A 248 -10.31 -4.72 11.14
C ARG A 248 -9.04 -5.07 11.90
N LYS A 249 -8.00 -5.48 11.20
CA LYS A 249 -6.64 -5.63 11.72
C LYS A 249 -6.18 -4.30 12.36
N PRO A 250 -5.48 -4.30 13.49
CA PRO A 250 -4.84 -5.44 14.17
C PRO A 250 -5.74 -6.19 15.16
N ASN A 251 -7.07 -5.99 15.18
CA ASN A 251 -7.92 -6.76 16.07
C ASN A 251 -7.89 -8.25 15.68
N PRO A 252 -7.46 -9.17 16.58
CA PRO A 252 -7.35 -10.59 16.26
C PRO A 252 -8.70 -11.26 15.94
N ALA A 253 -9.82 -10.65 16.30
CA ALA A 253 -11.15 -11.18 15.99
C ALA A 253 -11.38 -11.35 14.48
N ILE A 254 -10.74 -10.54 13.62
CA ILE A 254 -10.87 -10.71 12.16
C ILE A 254 -10.21 -12.01 11.70
N PHE A 255 -9.08 -12.42 12.30
CA PHE A 255 -8.43 -13.70 12.02
C PHE A 255 -9.22 -14.87 12.62
N ALA A 256 -9.87 -14.68 13.78
CA ALA A 256 -10.77 -15.68 14.35
C ALA A 256 -11.93 -16.01 13.39
N LEU A 257 -12.48 -15.02 12.67
CA LEU A 257 -13.45 -15.27 11.59
C LEU A 257 -12.86 -16.14 10.48
N GLY A 258 -11.59 -15.91 10.12
CA GLY A 258 -10.86 -16.72 9.12
C GLY A 258 -10.65 -18.16 9.57
N VAL A 259 -10.24 -18.35 10.82
CA VAL A 259 -10.08 -19.68 11.44
C VAL A 259 -11.41 -20.44 11.46
N CYS A 260 -12.50 -19.78 11.87
CA CYS A 260 -13.84 -20.36 11.83
C CYS A 260 -14.28 -20.73 10.41
N ALA A 261 -13.96 -19.89 9.41
CA ALA A 261 -14.29 -20.17 8.01
C ALA A 261 -13.53 -21.39 7.46
N LEU A 262 -12.34 -21.66 7.97
CA LEU A 262 -11.56 -22.87 7.64
C LEU A 262 -12.13 -24.12 8.33
N ASP A 263 -12.82 -23.97 9.45
CA ASP A 263 -13.28 -25.06 10.31
C ASP A 263 -12.10 -25.89 10.85
N LEU A 264 -11.06 -25.21 11.31
CA LEU A 264 -9.82 -25.79 11.82
C LEU A 264 -9.46 -25.17 13.17
N PRO A 265 -8.72 -25.88 14.04
CA PRO A 265 -8.10 -25.26 15.19
C PRO A 265 -7.00 -24.28 14.75
N ALA A 266 -6.85 -23.16 15.46
CA ALA A 266 -5.87 -22.12 15.13
C ALA A 266 -4.44 -22.68 14.95
N SER A 267 -4.06 -23.68 15.76
CA SER A 267 -2.74 -24.36 15.69
C SER A 267 -2.50 -25.19 14.42
N GLN A 268 -3.47 -25.28 13.52
CA GLN A 268 -3.34 -25.90 12.20
C GLN A 268 -3.53 -24.90 11.06
N VAL A 269 -3.66 -23.63 11.39
CA VAL A 269 -3.83 -22.54 10.42
C VAL A 269 -2.56 -21.73 10.32
N LEU A 270 -2.12 -21.49 9.09
CA LEU A 270 -1.03 -20.59 8.77
C LEU A 270 -1.60 -19.25 8.31
N VAL A 271 -1.13 -18.15 8.90
CA VAL A 271 -1.42 -16.79 8.43
C VAL A 271 -0.18 -16.25 7.71
N VAL A 272 -0.37 -15.75 6.49
CA VAL A 272 0.67 -15.11 5.68
C VAL A 272 0.30 -13.64 5.49
N GLY A 273 1.19 -12.74 5.88
CA GLY A 273 0.98 -11.29 5.80
C GLY A 273 2.28 -10.51 5.74
N ASP A 274 2.21 -9.25 5.29
CA ASP A 274 3.35 -8.35 5.15
C ASP A 274 3.56 -7.44 6.37
N THR A 275 2.49 -7.08 7.07
CA THR A 275 2.57 -6.12 8.15
C THR A 275 2.69 -6.81 9.50
N TYR A 276 3.89 -6.71 10.13
CA TYR A 276 4.17 -7.35 11.42
C TYR A 276 3.11 -7.08 12.49
N GLY A 277 2.75 -5.82 12.71
CA GLY A 277 1.77 -5.43 13.75
C GLY A 277 0.31 -5.71 13.39
N LYS A 278 -0.03 -5.81 12.10
CA LYS A 278 -1.43 -6.02 11.66
C LYS A 278 -1.74 -7.48 11.35
N ASP A 279 -0.75 -8.26 10.94
CA ASP A 279 -0.94 -9.65 10.50
C ASP A 279 -0.29 -10.64 11.45
N ILE A 280 1.00 -10.48 11.73
CA ILE A 280 1.78 -11.48 12.45
C ILE A 280 1.41 -11.51 13.94
N VAL A 281 1.48 -10.37 14.63
CA VAL A 281 1.19 -10.30 16.06
C VAL A 281 -0.22 -10.79 16.40
N PRO A 282 -1.31 -10.28 15.78
CA PRO A 282 -2.65 -10.71 16.14
C PRO A 282 -2.95 -12.17 15.75
N ALA A 283 -2.37 -12.69 14.67
CA ALA A 283 -2.51 -14.10 14.31
C ALA A 283 -1.77 -15.01 15.29
N TYR A 284 -0.55 -14.64 15.70
CA TYR A 284 0.20 -15.34 16.74
C TYR A 284 -0.55 -15.36 18.06
N GLN A 285 -1.13 -14.23 18.48
CA GLN A 285 -1.94 -14.14 19.70
C GLN A 285 -3.18 -15.06 19.69
N LEU A 286 -3.73 -15.33 18.52
CA LEU A 286 -4.82 -16.27 18.31
C LEU A 286 -4.37 -17.74 18.37
N GLY A 287 -3.05 -17.99 18.33
CA GLY A 287 -2.46 -19.33 18.31
C GLY A 287 -2.31 -19.91 16.91
N CYS A 288 -2.36 -19.10 15.87
CA CYS A 288 -2.02 -19.49 14.50
C CYS A 288 -0.51 -19.56 14.30
N HIS A 289 -0.09 -20.36 13.34
CA HIS A 289 1.23 -20.24 12.73
C HIS A 289 1.29 -18.98 11.86
N THR A 290 2.49 -18.39 11.73
CA THR A 290 2.66 -17.16 10.99
C THR A 290 3.89 -17.19 10.09
N LEU A 291 3.71 -16.71 8.84
CA LEU A 291 4.81 -16.38 7.93
C LEU A 291 4.74 -14.90 7.60
N TRP A 292 5.85 -14.23 7.84
CA TRP A 292 5.99 -12.82 7.51
C TRP A 292 6.68 -12.68 6.15
N ILE A 293 5.93 -12.18 5.14
CA ILE A 293 6.55 -11.76 3.88
C ILE A 293 7.11 -10.36 4.10
N LYS A 294 8.45 -10.27 4.14
CA LYS A 294 9.15 -9.06 4.56
C LYS A 294 9.69 -8.29 3.38
N GLY A 295 9.09 -7.17 3.07
CA GLY A 295 9.55 -6.16 2.13
C GLY A 295 9.82 -4.81 2.81
N LEU A 296 9.79 -3.74 2.04
CA LEU A 296 9.94 -2.38 2.53
C LEU A 296 8.73 -2.00 3.39
N GLN A 297 8.98 -1.57 4.62
CA GLN A 297 7.95 -1.24 5.59
C GLN A 297 7.68 0.28 5.63
N TRP A 298 6.50 0.65 6.15
CA TRP A 298 6.12 2.05 6.39
C TRP A 298 7.08 2.77 7.32
N GLU A 299 7.49 2.10 8.39
CA GLU A 299 8.38 2.61 9.40
C GLU A 299 9.62 1.73 9.50
N ASP A 300 10.77 2.37 9.64
CA ASP A 300 12.02 1.68 9.94
C ASP A 300 12.05 1.36 11.45
N LYS A 301 11.44 0.21 11.80
CA LYS A 301 11.37 -0.31 13.16
C LYS A 301 12.07 -1.65 13.26
N GLU A 302 12.74 -1.86 14.37
CA GLU A 302 13.16 -3.20 14.75
C GLU A 302 11.96 -4.01 15.23
N TYR A 303 11.82 -5.21 14.69
CA TYR A 303 10.78 -6.17 15.06
C TYR A 303 11.42 -7.43 15.64
N ASP A 304 10.69 -8.12 16.54
CA ASP A 304 11.11 -9.43 17.05
C ASP A 304 10.93 -10.50 15.93
N GLU A 305 11.98 -10.73 15.17
CA GLU A 305 12.00 -11.69 14.08
C GLU A 305 11.91 -13.16 14.55
N SER A 306 11.98 -13.41 15.86
CA SER A 306 11.77 -14.75 16.42
C SER A 306 10.30 -15.10 16.64
N LEU A 307 9.38 -14.12 16.53
CA LEU A 307 7.96 -14.33 16.76
C LEU A 307 7.29 -15.14 15.62
N PRO A 308 7.48 -14.81 14.30
CA PRO A 308 6.91 -15.62 13.22
C PRO A 308 7.60 -16.98 13.10
N ASP A 309 6.88 -17.99 12.65
CA ASP A 309 7.45 -19.31 12.35
C ASP A 309 8.46 -19.28 11.19
N GLY A 310 8.38 -18.26 10.35
CA GLY A 310 9.34 -17.99 9.29
C GLY A 310 9.17 -16.62 8.68
N ILE A 311 10.25 -16.15 8.05
CA ILE A 311 10.30 -14.92 7.26
C ILE A 311 10.62 -15.31 5.84
N ILE A 312 9.90 -14.76 4.88
CA ILE A 312 10.04 -15.03 3.44
C ILE A 312 10.12 -13.71 2.68
N GLU A 313 10.81 -13.72 1.56
CA GLU A 313 10.90 -12.57 0.64
C GLU A 313 9.97 -12.74 -0.58
N ASN A 314 9.64 -13.97 -0.92
CA ASN A 314 8.73 -14.30 -2.01
C ASN A 314 7.68 -15.30 -1.54
N LEU A 315 6.44 -15.13 -2.04
CA LEU A 315 5.33 -15.99 -1.63
C LEU A 315 5.57 -17.47 -1.92
N SER A 316 6.30 -17.82 -2.98
CA SER A 316 6.62 -19.21 -3.33
C SER A 316 7.42 -19.96 -2.27
N GLU A 317 8.18 -19.26 -1.42
CA GLU A 317 8.96 -19.89 -0.35
C GLU A 317 8.07 -20.54 0.72
N MET A 318 6.82 -20.08 0.86
CA MET A 318 5.86 -20.65 1.80
C MET A 318 5.54 -22.10 1.55
N GLU A 319 5.69 -22.58 0.32
CA GLU A 319 5.41 -23.98 -0.03
C GLU A 319 6.26 -24.94 0.78
N SER A 320 7.50 -24.58 1.10
CA SER A 320 8.41 -25.39 1.92
C SER A 320 7.94 -25.57 3.38
N TYR A 321 7.03 -24.75 3.85
CA TYR A 321 6.44 -24.84 5.20
C TYR A 321 5.17 -25.69 5.21
N VAL A 322 4.50 -25.84 4.06
CA VAL A 322 3.16 -26.42 3.95
C VAL A 322 3.16 -27.75 3.19
N LEU A 323 3.87 -27.81 2.06
CA LEU A 323 3.97 -28.97 1.16
C LEU A 323 5.18 -29.84 1.49
#